data_2c7f623b1a09ffd29370d47ed97080a2
#
_entry.id   2c7f623b1a09ffd29370d47ed97080a2
#
_cell.length_a   1.000
_cell.length_b   1.000
_cell.length_c   1.000
_cell.angle_alpha   90.00
_cell.angle_beta   90.00
_cell.angle_gamma   90.00
#
_symmetry.space_group_name_H-M   'P 1'
#
loop_
_entity.id
_entity.type
_entity.pdbx_description
1 polymer ?
#
loop_
_entity_poly.entity_id
_entity_poly.type
_entity_poly.pdbx_seq_one_letter_code
_entity_poly.pdbx_strand_id
1 'polypeptide(L)'
;MSAELNVTYIILDGHVDVESYRYLYFVVMFAAYILIICCNSTIVCVIVTQQNLHEPMYVFVAALLLNSLLLSTNIYPKLLMDFLSEQQIISYSACLFQCFLYYSLSGSEFLLLSAMAYDRYVSICKPLQYQTIMSRSTVCVLLLCAWLLPVCQTAAPVIARIHNKLCTFTLNGILCNNSVHNLYCVTSRVFSIYGVVVLIDLVIVPMFFILFTYTNILIISYRSSKSVRTKAAQTCLPHLLVLINYSCLITYDVTIVKLDSDFPKMARFVMTLQMLVYNPLFNPIIYGLKMKEIYKHLRRLFCRIKVNG
;
A
#
# COMPACT_ATOMS: atom_id res chain seq x y z
N MET A 1 30.39 -15.41 28.88
CA MET A 1 30.89 -14.47 27.84
C MET A 1 29.67 -14.00 27.06
N SER A 2 29.00 -12.97 27.60
CA SER A 2 27.82 -12.37 26.96
C SER A 2 28.31 -11.52 25.79
N ALA A 3 27.99 -11.93 24.56
CA ALA A 3 28.11 -11.04 23.40
C ALA A 3 27.08 -9.93 23.60
N GLU A 4 27.52 -8.77 24.08
CA GLU A 4 26.76 -7.53 23.93
C GLU A 4 26.60 -7.32 22.43
N LEU A 5 25.39 -7.61 21.92
CA LEU A 5 25.00 -7.16 20.60
C LEU A 5 25.06 -5.63 20.62
N ASN A 6 26.08 -5.06 20.00
CA ASN A 6 26.20 -3.61 19.79
C ASN A 6 25.06 -3.19 18.84
N VAL A 7 23.87 -2.94 19.39
CA VAL A 7 22.69 -2.55 18.63
C VAL A 7 22.79 -1.05 18.32
N THR A 8 22.98 -0.71 17.07
CA THR A 8 22.96 0.69 16.60
C THR A 8 21.52 1.18 16.53
N TYR A 9 21.22 2.29 17.23
CA TYR A 9 19.90 2.93 17.22
C TYR A 9 19.90 4.17 16.32
N ILE A 10 18.74 4.42 15.70
CA ILE A 10 18.44 5.58 14.86
C ILE A 10 17.35 6.39 15.56
N ILE A 11 17.51 7.71 15.61
CA ILE A 11 16.52 8.65 16.13
C ILE A 11 15.58 9.06 14.99
N LEU A 12 14.28 8.96 15.23
CA LEU A 12 13.23 9.41 14.32
C LEU A 12 12.83 10.86 14.67
N ASP A 13 13.46 11.84 14.03
CA ASP A 13 13.26 13.26 14.32
C ASP A 13 12.09 13.90 13.54
N GLY A 14 11.21 13.11 12.93
CA GLY A 14 10.06 13.61 12.18
C GLY A 14 8.85 14.01 13.04
N HIS A 15 8.84 13.64 14.29
CA HIS A 15 7.73 13.90 15.21
C HIS A 15 7.66 15.38 15.63
N VAL A 16 6.44 15.91 15.82
CA VAL A 16 6.21 17.31 16.20
C VAL A 16 5.26 17.37 17.38
N ASP A 17 5.63 18.16 18.41
CA ASP A 17 4.83 18.44 19.61
C ASP A 17 4.30 17.17 20.33
N VAL A 18 5.05 16.07 20.24
CA VAL A 18 4.63 14.78 20.82
C VAL A 18 4.50 14.89 22.35
N GLU A 19 5.36 15.63 23.01
CA GLU A 19 5.28 15.82 24.46
C GLU A 19 3.94 16.42 24.90
N SER A 20 3.43 17.41 24.15
CA SER A 20 2.19 18.11 24.47
C SER A 20 0.93 17.32 24.07
N TYR A 21 0.98 16.56 22.98
CA TYR A 21 -0.19 15.90 22.38
C TYR A 21 -0.07 14.38 22.31
N ARG A 22 0.84 13.73 23.05
CA ARG A 22 1.13 12.29 22.97
C ARG A 22 -0.12 11.38 23.04
N TYR A 23 -0.98 11.63 24.03
CA TYR A 23 -2.19 10.83 24.20
C TYR A 23 -3.22 11.09 23.09
N LEU A 24 -3.32 12.32 22.59
CA LEU A 24 -4.22 12.64 21.49
C LEU A 24 -3.78 11.92 20.21
N TYR A 25 -2.50 12.01 19.84
CA TYR A 25 -1.96 11.30 18.68
C TYR A 25 -2.11 9.79 18.83
N PHE A 26 -1.82 9.26 20.01
CA PHE A 26 -1.98 7.83 20.29
C PHE A 26 -3.43 7.38 20.09
N VAL A 27 -4.41 8.05 20.72
CA VAL A 27 -5.83 7.66 20.66
C VAL A 27 -6.36 7.76 19.23
N VAL A 28 -6.05 8.85 18.51
CA VAL A 28 -6.50 9.05 17.12
C VAL A 28 -5.92 7.98 16.20
N MET A 29 -4.60 7.74 16.27
CA MET A 29 -3.95 6.75 15.40
C MET A 29 -4.27 5.32 15.80
N PHE A 30 -4.49 5.02 17.08
CA PHE A 30 -4.97 3.72 17.53
C PHE A 30 -6.38 3.44 17.01
N ALA A 31 -7.30 4.42 17.12
CA ALA A 31 -8.64 4.29 16.57
C ALA A 31 -8.63 4.09 15.05
N ALA A 32 -7.77 4.83 14.33
CA ALA A 32 -7.58 4.64 12.90
C ALA A 32 -7.05 3.24 12.56
N TYR A 33 -6.08 2.73 13.30
CA TYR A 33 -5.53 1.39 13.12
C TYR A 33 -6.59 0.29 13.33
N ILE A 34 -7.37 0.37 14.41
CA ILE A 34 -8.48 -0.56 14.65
C ILE A 34 -9.51 -0.49 13.52
N LEU A 35 -9.86 0.70 13.05
CA LEU A 35 -10.79 0.88 11.94
C LEU A 35 -10.25 0.25 10.64
N ILE A 36 -8.96 0.43 10.34
CA ILE A 36 -8.28 -0.20 9.20
C ILE A 36 -8.38 -1.72 9.30
N ILE A 37 -8.02 -2.31 10.46
CA ILE A 37 -8.10 -3.75 10.65
C ILE A 37 -9.53 -4.23 10.46
N CYS A 38 -10.51 -3.60 11.12
CA CYS A 38 -11.91 -4.01 11.06
C CYS A 38 -12.46 -3.93 9.62
N CYS A 39 -12.28 -2.81 8.93
CA CYS A 39 -12.83 -2.62 7.59
C CYS A 39 -12.23 -3.58 6.57
N ASN A 40 -10.90 -3.69 6.52
CA ASN A 40 -10.24 -4.58 5.57
C ASN A 40 -10.54 -6.05 5.87
N SER A 41 -10.41 -6.49 7.12
CA SER A 41 -10.69 -7.87 7.52
C SER A 41 -12.14 -8.28 7.28
N THR A 42 -13.10 -7.38 7.52
CA THR A 42 -14.52 -7.66 7.27
C THR A 42 -14.77 -7.99 5.80
N ILE A 43 -14.22 -7.19 4.87
CA ILE A 43 -14.41 -7.44 3.44
C ILE A 43 -13.68 -8.70 3.00
N VAL A 44 -12.46 -8.94 3.48
CA VAL A 44 -11.71 -10.18 3.20
C VAL A 44 -12.51 -11.40 3.68
N CYS A 45 -13.04 -11.37 4.90
CA CYS A 45 -13.89 -12.44 5.45
C CYS A 45 -15.15 -12.66 4.60
N VAL A 46 -15.82 -11.60 4.15
CA VAL A 46 -16.99 -11.70 3.25
C VAL A 46 -16.59 -12.37 1.93
N ILE A 47 -15.48 -11.99 1.33
CA ILE A 47 -15.02 -12.58 0.06
C ILE A 47 -14.67 -14.07 0.24
N VAL A 48 -13.98 -14.43 1.32
CA VAL A 48 -13.56 -15.81 1.59
C VAL A 48 -14.75 -16.72 1.90
N THR A 49 -15.75 -16.23 2.65
CA THR A 49 -16.88 -17.04 3.09
C THR A 49 -18.00 -17.18 2.05
N GLN A 50 -18.09 -16.29 1.07
CA GLN A 50 -19.16 -16.28 0.08
C GLN A 50 -18.70 -16.87 -1.25
N GLN A 51 -19.14 -18.08 -1.61
CA GLN A 51 -18.73 -18.78 -2.83
C GLN A 51 -18.99 -17.99 -4.13
N ASN A 52 -20.03 -17.16 -4.16
CA ASN A 52 -20.33 -16.30 -5.30
C ASN A 52 -19.33 -15.13 -5.47
N LEU A 53 -18.42 -14.93 -4.52
CA LEU A 53 -17.34 -13.93 -4.59
C LEU A 53 -15.97 -14.57 -4.86
N HIS A 54 -15.91 -15.79 -5.37
CA HIS A 54 -14.65 -16.46 -5.74
C HIS A 54 -14.25 -16.23 -7.21
N GLU A 55 -14.81 -15.22 -7.86
CA GLU A 55 -14.33 -14.78 -9.17
C GLU A 55 -12.95 -14.08 -9.07
N PRO A 56 -12.11 -14.15 -10.13
CA PRO A 56 -10.75 -13.60 -10.11
C PRO A 56 -10.64 -12.18 -9.57
N MET A 57 -11.56 -11.29 -9.95
CA MET A 57 -11.57 -9.92 -9.48
C MET A 57 -11.66 -9.79 -7.95
N TYR A 58 -12.57 -10.54 -7.31
CA TYR A 58 -12.72 -10.46 -5.85
C TYR A 58 -11.51 -11.05 -5.13
N VAL A 59 -10.85 -12.05 -5.73
CA VAL A 59 -9.59 -12.60 -5.20
C VAL A 59 -8.51 -11.52 -5.20
N PHE A 60 -8.36 -10.74 -6.27
CA PHE A 60 -7.42 -9.60 -6.31
C PHE A 60 -7.80 -8.51 -5.32
N VAL A 61 -9.10 -8.20 -5.14
CA VAL A 61 -9.56 -7.26 -4.11
C VAL A 61 -9.17 -7.74 -2.72
N ALA A 62 -9.40 -9.02 -2.40
CA ALA A 62 -9.00 -9.59 -1.11
C ALA A 62 -7.49 -9.52 -0.90
N ALA A 63 -6.69 -9.80 -1.94
CA ALA A 63 -5.24 -9.68 -1.90
C ALA A 63 -4.78 -8.23 -1.66
N LEU A 64 -5.43 -7.24 -2.29
CA LEU A 64 -5.14 -5.82 -2.10
C LEU A 64 -5.46 -5.36 -0.66
N LEU A 65 -6.61 -5.78 -0.11
CA LEU A 65 -7.00 -5.46 1.26
C LEU A 65 -6.07 -6.14 2.30
N LEU A 66 -5.62 -7.36 2.01
CA LEU A 66 -4.62 -8.05 2.83
C LEU A 66 -3.27 -7.31 2.77
N ASN A 67 -2.86 -6.84 1.59
CA ASN A 67 -1.67 -6.01 1.42
C ASN A 67 -1.73 -4.73 2.27
N SER A 68 -2.89 -4.06 2.29
CA SER A 68 -3.13 -2.88 3.12
C SER A 68 -3.05 -3.18 4.64
N LEU A 69 -3.54 -4.35 5.08
CA LEU A 69 -3.39 -4.82 6.47
C LEU A 69 -1.93 -5.04 6.84
N LEU A 70 -1.16 -5.70 5.98
CA LEU A 70 0.26 -5.97 6.21
C LEU A 70 1.06 -4.66 6.27
N LEU A 71 0.80 -3.72 5.35
CA LEU A 71 1.45 -2.41 5.32
C LEU A 71 1.16 -1.60 6.60
N SER A 72 -0.10 -1.58 7.03
CA SER A 72 -0.50 -0.90 8.26
C SER A 72 0.15 -1.54 9.50
N THR A 73 0.17 -2.87 9.56
CA THR A 73 0.78 -3.61 10.69
C THR A 73 2.31 -3.43 10.73
N ASN A 74 2.96 -3.17 9.61
CA ASN A 74 4.38 -2.82 9.56
C ASN A 74 4.68 -1.46 10.22
N ILE A 75 3.74 -0.52 10.21
CA ILE A 75 3.99 0.87 10.62
C ILE A 75 3.36 1.22 11.96
N TYR A 76 2.06 0.94 12.14
CA TYR A 76 1.28 1.43 13.27
C TYR A 76 1.79 1.00 14.65
N PRO A 77 2.23 -0.26 14.89
CA PRO A 77 2.69 -0.66 16.22
C PRO A 77 3.87 0.19 16.69
N LYS A 78 4.85 0.43 15.81
CA LYS A 78 6.01 1.27 16.14
C LYS A 78 5.60 2.74 16.32
N LEU A 79 4.77 3.28 15.43
CA LEU A 79 4.28 4.65 15.51
C LEU A 79 3.52 4.94 16.82
N LEU A 80 2.67 4.00 17.25
CA LEU A 80 1.92 4.11 18.50
C LEU A 80 2.85 4.09 19.73
N MET A 81 3.87 3.24 19.70
CA MET A 81 4.89 3.23 20.76
C MET A 81 5.67 4.54 20.79
N ASP A 82 6.01 5.11 19.62
CA ASP A 82 6.75 6.37 19.54
C ASP A 82 5.97 7.55 20.14
N PHE A 83 4.65 7.60 19.99
CA PHE A 83 3.84 8.64 20.64
C PHE A 83 3.87 8.57 22.17
N LEU A 84 4.01 7.38 22.76
CA LEU A 84 4.05 7.21 24.21
C LEU A 84 5.47 7.29 24.78
N SER A 85 6.49 7.17 23.94
CA SER A 85 7.89 7.15 24.34
C SER A 85 8.46 8.58 24.47
N GLU A 86 9.42 8.75 25.39
CA GLU A 86 10.17 10.01 25.51
C GLU A 86 11.16 10.22 24.37
N GLN A 87 11.71 9.12 23.85
CA GLN A 87 12.63 9.13 22.72
C GLN A 87 12.10 8.22 21.61
N GLN A 88 12.02 8.76 20.39
CA GLN A 88 11.57 8.04 19.21
C GLN A 88 12.79 7.39 18.55
N ILE A 89 13.13 6.20 19.01
CA ILE A 89 14.30 5.45 18.53
C ILE A 89 13.90 4.10 17.93
N ILE A 90 14.64 3.68 16.92
CA ILE A 90 14.48 2.35 16.30
C ILE A 90 15.87 1.73 16.08
N SER A 91 16.00 0.41 16.24
CA SER A 91 17.26 -0.25 15.88
C SER A 91 17.47 -0.21 14.37
N TYR A 92 18.72 -0.12 13.93
CA TYR A 92 19.06 -0.05 12.50
C TYR A 92 18.50 -1.24 11.71
N SER A 93 18.59 -2.46 12.27
CA SER A 93 18.03 -3.67 11.64
C SER A 93 16.51 -3.62 11.50
N ALA A 94 15.79 -3.15 12.53
CA ALA A 94 14.34 -2.99 12.48
C ALA A 94 13.93 -1.89 11.48
N CYS A 95 14.71 -0.81 11.39
CA CYS A 95 14.51 0.26 10.42
C CYS A 95 14.68 -0.25 8.97
N LEU A 96 15.73 -1.03 8.69
CA LEU A 96 15.91 -1.65 7.38
C LEU A 96 14.78 -2.63 7.04
N PHE A 97 14.31 -3.42 8.03
CA PHE A 97 13.20 -4.35 7.84
C PHE A 97 11.89 -3.61 7.56
N GLN A 98 11.60 -2.53 8.32
CA GLN A 98 10.44 -1.68 8.08
C GLN A 98 10.47 -1.06 6.67
N CYS A 99 11.62 -0.54 6.25
CA CYS A 99 11.85 0.02 4.93
C CYS A 99 11.65 -1.04 3.82
N PHE A 100 12.19 -2.24 4.01
CA PHE A 100 12.01 -3.38 3.10
C PHE A 100 10.54 -3.73 2.92
N LEU A 101 9.79 -3.94 4.01
CA LEU A 101 8.36 -4.25 3.95
C LEU A 101 7.55 -3.11 3.34
N TYR A 102 7.88 -1.86 3.71
CA TYR A 102 7.19 -0.68 3.17
C TYR A 102 7.24 -0.64 1.65
N TYR A 103 8.43 -0.75 1.04
CA TYR A 103 8.57 -0.69 -0.42
C TYR A 103 8.13 -1.96 -1.13
N SER A 104 8.30 -3.14 -0.53
CA SER A 104 7.79 -4.39 -1.08
C SER A 104 6.26 -4.37 -1.21
N LEU A 105 5.57 -4.00 -0.14
CA LEU A 105 4.11 -3.95 -0.13
C LEU A 105 3.56 -2.79 -0.97
N SER A 106 4.28 -1.66 -1.01
CA SER A 106 3.93 -0.55 -1.90
C SER A 106 4.04 -0.92 -3.38
N GLY A 107 5.09 -1.63 -3.78
CA GLY A 107 5.23 -2.16 -5.14
C GLY A 107 4.15 -3.21 -5.46
N SER A 108 3.84 -4.09 -4.50
CA SER A 108 2.78 -5.10 -4.64
C SER A 108 1.42 -4.46 -4.90
N GLU A 109 1.11 -3.31 -4.32
CA GLU A 109 -0.15 -2.61 -4.53
C GLU A 109 -0.34 -2.19 -6.00
N PHE A 110 0.70 -1.64 -6.66
CA PHE A 110 0.64 -1.31 -8.08
C PHE A 110 0.47 -2.54 -8.97
N LEU A 111 1.16 -3.63 -8.67
CA LEU A 111 1.06 -4.86 -9.45
C LEU A 111 -0.32 -5.54 -9.27
N LEU A 112 -0.88 -5.51 -8.05
CA LEU A 112 -2.25 -5.99 -7.81
C LEU A 112 -3.28 -5.15 -8.56
N LEU A 113 -3.15 -3.82 -8.55
CA LEU A 113 -4.01 -2.93 -9.35
C LEU A 113 -3.87 -3.19 -10.85
N SER A 114 -2.65 -3.52 -11.33
CA SER A 114 -2.43 -3.91 -12.73
C SER A 114 -3.11 -5.23 -13.08
N ALA A 115 -3.04 -6.22 -12.19
CA ALA A 115 -3.73 -7.50 -12.37
C ALA A 115 -5.25 -7.31 -12.41
N MET A 116 -5.80 -6.42 -11.56
CA MET A 116 -7.22 -6.05 -11.57
C MET A 116 -7.62 -5.32 -12.86
N ALA A 117 -6.77 -4.42 -13.37
CA ALA A 117 -7.00 -3.73 -14.63
C ALA A 117 -6.99 -4.72 -15.83
N TYR A 118 -6.06 -5.69 -15.80
CA TYR A 118 -6.02 -6.76 -16.79
C TYR A 118 -7.27 -7.64 -16.74
N ASP A 119 -7.71 -8.05 -15.55
CA ASP A 119 -8.95 -8.80 -15.36
C ASP A 119 -10.15 -8.06 -15.97
N ARG A 120 -10.28 -6.76 -15.70
CA ARG A 120 -11.37 -5.95 -16.28
C ARG A 120 -11.26 -5.82 -17.78
N TYR A 121 -10.05 -5.65 -18.31
CA TYR A 121 -9.83 -5.61 -19.75
C TYR A 121 -10.29 -6.91 -20.43
N VAL A 122 -9.88 -8.07 -19.91
CA VAL A 122 -10.28 -9.36 -20.47
C VAL A 122 -11.79 -9.59 -20.35
N SER A 123 -12.38 -9.25 -19.21
CA SER A 123 -13.83 -9.41 -18.97
C SER A 123 -14.70 -8.58 -19.91
N ILE A 124 -14.25 -7.37 -20.28
CA ILE A 124 -15.05 -6.44 -21.11
C ILE A 124 -14.70 -6.59 -22.59
N CYS A 125 -13.44 -6.72 -22.94
CA CYS A 125 -12.96 -6.73 -24.32
C CYS A 125 -12.91 -8.12 -24.94
N LYS A 126 -12.82 -9.20 -24.12
CA LYS A 126 -12.73 -10.59 -24.59
C LYS A 126 -13.65 -11.54 -23.78
N PRO A 127 -14.97 -11.24 -23.69
CA PRO A 127 -15.88 -11.96 -22.78
C PRO A 127 -15.98 -13.45 -23.07
N LEU A 128 -15.92 -13.87 -24.33
CA LEU A 128 -16.00 -15.28 -24.71
C LEU A 128 -14.74 -16.09 -24.33
N GLN A 129 -13.61 -15.43 -24.16
CA GLN A 129 -12.35 -16.06 -23.78
C GLN A 129 -11.99 -15.86 -22.30
N TYR A 130 -12.84 -15.17 -21.54
CA TYR A 130 -12.55 -14.77 -20.17
C TYR A 130 -12.18 -15.96 -19.28
N GLN A 131 -12.95 -17.03 -19.28
CA GLN A 131 -12.71 -18.21 -18.43
C GLN A 131 -11.41 -18.95 -18.81
N THR A 132 -11.02 -18.92 -20.07
CA THR A 132 -9.78 -19.55 -20.55
C THR A 132 -8.56 -18.71 -20.16
N ILE A 133 -8.64 -17.38 -20.34
CA ILE A 133 -7.52 -16.46 -20.06
C ILE A 133 -7.35 -16.28 -18.55
N MET A 134 -8.44 -16.03 -17.81
CA MET A 134 -8.44 -15.82 -16.35
C MET A 134 -8.66 -17.14 -15.60
N SER A 135 -7.92 -18.19 -16.02
CA SER A 135 -7.91 -19.47 -15.32
C SER A 135 -7.35 -19.34 -13.90
N ARG A 136 -7.63 -20.31 -13.03
CA ARG A 136 -7.08 -20.35 -11.66
C ARG A 136 -5.55 -20.28 -11.66
N SER A 137 -4.89 -20.95 -12.60
CA SER A 137 -3.43 -20.90 -12.76
C SER A 137 -2.95 -19.49 -13.07
N THR A 138 -3.61 -18.78 -14.00
CA THR A 138 -3.28 -17.38 -14.35
C THR A 138 -3.42 -16.47 -13.16
N VAL A 139 -4.52 -16.59 -12.39
CA VAL A 139 -4.74 -15.80 -11.19
C VAL A 139 -3.64 -16.05 -10.15
N CYS A 140 -3.29 -17.31 -9.90
CA CYS A 140 -2.19 -17.66 -8.99
C CYS A 140 -0.85 -17.09 -9.44
N VAL A 141 -0.51 -17.18 -10.73
CA VAL A 141 0.73 -16.61 -11.27
C VAL A 141 0.75 -15.09 -11.11
N LEU A 142 -0.34 -14.39 -11.44
CA LEU A 142 -0.44 -12.94 -11.27
C LEU A 142 -0.28 -12.52 -9.80
N LEU A 143 -0.88 -13.25 -8.85
CA LEU A 143 -0.73 -12.99 -7.42
C LEU A 143 0.70 -13.22 -6.94
N LEU A 144 1.31 -14.33 -7.34
CA LEU A 144 2.70 -14.64 -7.00
C LEU A 144 3.65 -13.57 -7.54
N CYS A 145 3.50 -13.18 -8.80
CA CYS A 145 4.30 -12.12 -9.41
C CYS A 145 4.09 -10.79 -8.67
N ALA A 146 2.85 -10.45 -8.30
CA ALA A 146 2.54 -9.21 -7.62
C ALA A 146 3.22 -9.07 -6.24
N TRP A 147 3.50 -10.18 -5.55
CA TRP A 147 4.21 -10.14 -4.26
C TRP A 147 5.69 -10.46 -4.36
N LEU A 148 6.07 -11.50 -5.13
CA LEU A 148 7.47 -11.94 -5.16
C LEU A 148 8.38 -10.95 -5.91
N LEU A 149 7.91 -10.33 -6.99
CA LEU A 149 8.74 -9.40 -7.76
C LEU A 149 9.19 -8.19 -6.92
N PRO A 150 8.28 -7.45 -6.23
CA PRO A 150 8.69 -6.36 -5.35
C PRO A 150 9.59 -6.82 -4.19
N VAL A 151 9.29 -7.98 -3.58
CA VAL A 151 10.12 -8.56 -2.51
C VAL A 151 11.55 -8.80 -3.00
N CYS A 152 11.73 -9.44 -4.15
CA CYS A 152 13.06 -9.71 -4.71
C CYS A 152 13.82 -8.41 -5.04
N GLN A 153 13.13 -7.43 -5.65
CA GLN A 153 13.75 -6.16 -6.03
C GLN A 153 14.13 -5.30 -4.82
N THR A 154 13.32 -5.29 -3.77
CA THR A 154 13.61 -4.49 -2.57
C THR A 154 14.57 -5.18 -1.61
N ALA A 155 14.65 -6.51 -1.60
CA ALA A 155 15.59 -7.25 -0.76
C ALA A 155 17.05 -6.99 -1.13
N ALA A 156 17.37 -6.93 -2.42
CA ALA A 156 18.76 -6.78 -2.89
C ALA A 156 19.48 -5.55 -2.31
N PRO A 157 18.94 -4.30 -2.40
CA PRO A 157 19.61 -3.14 -1.80
C PRO A 157 19.62 -3.15 -0.28
N VAL A 158 18.67 -3.80 0.38
CA VAL A 158 18.64 -3.90 1.84
C VAL A 158 19.75 -4.83 2.31
N ILE A 159 19.86 -6.03 1.72
CA ILE A 159 20.92 -6.99 2.05
C ILE A 159 22.30 -6.39 1.83
N ALA A 160 22.50 -5.70 0.71
CA ALA A 160 23.78 -5.06 0.39
C ALA A 160 24.18 -3.94 1.37
N ARG A 161 23.22 -3.41 2.15
CA ARG A 161 23.45 -2.28 3.07
C ARG A 161 23.53 -2.67 4.55
N ILE A 162 23.23 -3.91 4.92
CA ILE A 162 23.24 -4.36 6.32
C ILE A 162 24.56 -4.02 7.04
N HIS A 163 25.68 -4.07 6.33
CA HIS A 163 27.02 -3.81 6.87
C HIS A 163 27.59 -2.44 6.52
N ASN A 164 26.81 -1.54 5.93
CA ASN A 164 27.31 -0.22 5.57
C ASN A 164 27.51 0.64 6.82
N LYS A 165 28.60 1.45 6.81
CA LYS A 165 28.91 2.41 7.87
C LYS A 165 27.92 3.57 7.83
N LEU A 166 27.35 3.90 8.99
CA LEU A 166 26.50 5.06 9.20
C LEU A 166 27.35 6.26 9.63
N CYS A 167 27.08 7.43 9.07
CA CYS A 167 27.68 8.72 9.48
C CYS A 167 26.73 9.59 10.27
N THR A 168 25.42 9.39 10.10
CA THR A 168 24.39 10.07 10.88
C THR A 168 23.47 9.02 11.48
N PHE A 169 22.87 9.34 12.63
CA PHE A 169 21.96 8.46 13.37
C PHE A 169 20.58 9.09 13.55
N THR A 170 20.31 10.18 12.83
CA THR A 170 19.04 10.90 12.89
C THR A 170 18.35 10.87 11.53
N LEU A 171 17.10 10.43 11.52
CA LEU A 171 16.25 10.36 10.33
C LEU A 171 15.16 11.43 10.43
N ASN A 172 15.02 12.27 9.42
CA ASN A 172 14.04 13.37 9.37
C ASN A 172 12.63 12.87 9.00
N GLY A 173 12.17 11.77 9.61
CA GLY A 173 10.87 11.16 9.35
C GLY A 173 10.32 10.46 10.58
N ILE A 174 9.04 10.07 10.54
CA ILE A 174 8.37 9.28 11.59
C ILE A 174 8.37 7.78 11.30
N LEU A 175 8.91 7.39 10.15
CA LEU A 175 9.04 5.99 9.71
C LEU A 175 10.30 5.83 8.87
N CYS A 176 10.77 4.59 8.78
CA CYS A 176 11.90 4.25 7.93
C CYS A 176 11.47 4.08 6.47
N ASN A 177 11.79 5.07 5.67
CA ASN A 177 11.58 5.09 4.23
C ASN A 177 12.90 5.38 3.49
N ASN A 178 12.82 5.91 2.28
CA ASN A 178 14.00 6.22 1.46
C ASN A 178 14.98 7.23 2.10
N SER A 179 14.56 7.99 3.12
CA SER A 179 15.44 8.89 3.89
C SER A 179 16.58 8.16 4.61
N VAL A 180 16.48 6.84 4.79
CA VAL A 180 17.57 5.98 5.31
C VAL A 180 18.86 6.13 4.48
N HIS A 181 18.75 6.53 3.21
CA HIS A 181 19.93 6.82 2.37
C HIS A 181 20.82 7.92 2.92
N ASN A 182 20.26 8.88 3.63
CA ASN A 182 20.98 10.02 4.21
C ASN A 182 21.80 9.64 5.44
N LEU A 183 21.61 8.43 5.97
CA LEU A 183 22.37 7.93 7.12
C LEU A 183 23.76 7.42 6.74
N TYR A 184 23.99 7.05 5.47
CA TYR A 184 25.22 6.43 5.02
C TYR A 184 26.33 7.46 4.74
N CYS A 185 27.57 7.09 5.12
CA CYS A 185 28.77 7.92 4.86
C CYS A 185 29.06 8.12 3.38
N VAL A 186 28.71 7.14 2.55
CA VAL A 186 28.95 7.17 1.11
C VAL A 186 27.67 6.83 0.37
N THR A 187 27.19 7.79 -0.42
CA THR A 187 26.07 7.55 -1.33
C THR A 187 26.59 6.92 -2.62
N SER A 188 26.29 5.66 -2.84
CA SER A 188 26.68 4.96 -4.07
C SER A 188 25.73 5.34 -5.22
N ARG A 189 26.29 5.79 -6.34
CA ARG A 189 25.54 6.04 -7.58
C ARG A 189 24.80 4.80 -8.08
N VAL A 190 25.39 3.61 -7.86
CA VAL A 190 24.76 2.33 -8.25
C VAL A 190 23.43 2.13 -7.55
N PHE A 191 23.34 2.39 -6.25
CA PHE A 191 22.09 2.27 -5.52
C PHE A 191 21.06 3.33 -5.92
N SER A 192 21.48 4.55 -6.26
CA SER A 192 20.58 5.56 -6.80
C SER A 192 20.00 5.14 -8.15
N ILE A 193 20.82 4.64 -9.06
CA ILE A 193 20.36 4.13 -10.37
C ILE A 193 19.45 2.92 -10.17
N TYR A 194 19.82 1.99 -9.31
CA TYR A 194 18.97 0.82 -8.99
C TYR A 194 17.59 1.25 -8.44
N GLY A 195 17.55 2.23 -7.53
CA GLY A 195 16.28 2.77 -7.02
C GLY A 195 15.41 3.38 -8.11
N VAL A 196 16.00 4.05 -9.11
CA VAL A 196 15.26 4.57 -10.28
C VAL A 196 14.73 3.41 -11.14
N VAL A 197 15.50 2.35 -11.36
CA VAL A 197 15.06 1.16 -12.11
C VAL A 197 13.86 0.51 -11.40
N VAL A 198 13.95 0.29 -10.08
CA VAL A 198 12.85 -0.27 -9.27
C VAL A 198 11.61 0.62 -9.33
N LEU A 199 11.76 1.95 -9.27
CA LEU A 199 10.66 2.89 -9.41
C LEU A 199 9.98 2.78 -10.79
N ILE A 200 10.77 2.66 -11.85
CA ILE A 200 10.23 2.47 -13.20
C ILE A 200 9.47 1.14 -13.30
N ASP A 201 10.07 0.04 -12.84
CA ASP A 201 9.48 -1.30 -12.97
C ASP A 201 8.23 -1.50 -12.11
N LEU A 202 8.23 -1.01 -10.87
CA LEU A 202 7.15 -1.27 -9.92
C LEU A 202 6.05 -0.18 -9.89
N VAL A 203 6.32 1.01 -10.42
CA VAL A 203 5.36 2.12 -10.38
C VAL A 203 5.03 2.60 -11.80
N ILE A 204 6.02 3.05 -12.57
CA ILE A 204 5.77 3.74 -13.84
C ILE A 204 5.21 2.78 -14.89
N VAL A 205 5.81 1.59 -15.07
CA VAL A 205 5.34 0.59 -16.04
C VAL A 205 3.94 0.09 -15.69
N PRO A 206 3.61 -0.32 -14.44
CA PRO A 206 2.25 -0.65 -14.04
C PRO A 206 1.24 0.48 -14.26
N MET A 207 1.59 1.73 -13.95
CA MET A 207 0.71 2.88 -14.20
C MET A 207 0.36 3.03 -15.67
N PHE A 208 1.36 3.01 -16.56
CA PHE A 208 1.11 3.07 -18.00
C PHE A 208 0.29 1.89 -18.50
N PHE A 209 0.55 0.68 -18.01
CA PHE A 209 -0.24 -0.49 -18.33
C PHE A 209 -1.71 -0.33 -17.93
N ILE A 210 -1.97 0.16 -16.71
CA ILE A 210 -3.35 0.41 -16.23
C ILE A 210 -4.03 1.47 -17.10
N LEU A 211 -3.37 2.59 -17.38
CA LEU A 211 -3.91 3.65 -18.25
C LEU A 211 -4.21 3.13 -19.66
N PHE A 212 -3.32 2.33 -20.23
CA PHE A 212 -3.51 1.69 -21.52
C PHE A 212 -4.74 0.76 -21.54
N THR A 213 -4.87 -0.11 -20.53
CA THR A 213 -6.01 -1.03 -20.43
C THR A 213 -7.34 -0.28 -20.28
N TYR A 214 -7.40 0.77 -19.46
CA TYR A 214 -8.62 1.56 -19.28
C TYR A 214 -8.95 2.41 -20.50
N THR A 215 -7.97 2.95 -21.21
CA THR A 215 -8.19 3.63 -22.48
C THR A 215 -8.84 2.70 -23.49
N ASN A 216 -8.34 1.46 -23.64
CA ASN A 216 -8.95 0.46 -24.52
C ASN A 216 -10.38 0.09 -24.08
N ILE A 217 -10.62 -0.11 -22.79
CA ILE A 217 -11.96 -0.36 -22.25
C ILE A 217 -12.92 0.78 -22.61
N LEU A 218 -12.49 2.04 -22.44
CA LEU A 218 -13.31 3.20 -22.75
C LEU A 218 -13.61 3.30 -24.26
N ILE A 219 -12.62 3.08 -25.14
CA ILE A 219 -12.81 3.11 -26.60
C ILE A 219 -13.84 2.05 -27.03
N ILE A 220 -13.69 0.81 -26.54
CA ILE A 220 -14.60 -0.29 -26.88
C ILE A 220 -16.00 -0.02 -26.31
N SER A 221 -16.09 0.43 -25.07
CA SER A 221 -17.36 0.75 -24.40
C SER A 221 -18.08 1.92 -25.04
N TYR A 222 -17.36 2.92 -25.55
CA TYR A 222 -17.97 4.06 -26.25
C TYR A 222 -18.67 3.64 -27.56
N ARG A 223 -18.12 2.64 -28.24
CA ARG A 223 -18.71 2.05 -29.48
C ARG A 223 -19.84 1.06 -29.20
N SER A 224 -20.07 0.70 -27.94
CA SER A 224 -21.06 -0.28 -27.49
C SER A 224 -22.37 0.39 -27.03
N SER A 225 -23.39 -0.42 -26.70
CA SER A 225 -24.66 0.07 -26.16
C SER A 225 -24.49 0.84 -24.84
N LYS A 226 -25.45 1.74 -24.55
CA LYS A 226 -25.46 2.55 -23.31
C LYS A 226 -25.35 1.68 -22.03
N SER A 227 -25.96 0.49 -22.04
CA SER A 227 -25.92 -0.44 -20.91
C SER A 227 -24.52 -1.01 -20.66
N VAL A 228 -23.79 -1.38 -21.71
CA VAL A 228 -22.40 -1.88 -21.62
C VAL A 228 -21.47 -0.77 -21.15
N ARG A 229 -21.62 0.44 -21.68
CA ARG A 229 -20.84 1.62 -21.26
C ARG A 229 -21.03 1.94 -19.77
N THR A 230 -22.27 1.91 -19.29
CA THR A 230 -22.56 2.17 -17.87
C THR A 230 -21.95 1.09 -16.96
N LYS A 231 -22.06 -0.19 -17.34
CA LYS A 231 -21.42 -1.30 -16.59
C LYS A 231 -19.91 -1.17 -16.56
N ALA A 232 -19.27 -0.88 -17.70
CA ALA A 232 -17.83 -0.67 -17.79
C ALA A 232 -17.39 0.48 -16.87
N ALA A 233 -18.05 1.65 -16.95
CA ALA A 233 -17.73 2.79 -16.10
C ALA A 233 -17.88 2.47 -14.59
N GLN A 234 -18.97 1.82 -14.20
CA GLN A 234 -19.20 1.41 -12.79
C GLN A 234 -18.15 0.44 -12.27
N THR A 235 -17.55 -0.36 -13.12
CA THR A 235 -16.55 -1.35 -12.74
C THR A 235 -15.14 -0.76 -12.73
N CYS A 236 -14.82 0.12 -13.68
CA CYS A 236 -13.48 0.72 -13.80
C CYS A 236 -13.26 1.90 -12.85
N LEU A 237 -14.32 2.68 -12.53
CA LEU A 237 -14.20 3.88 -11.70
C LEU A 237 -13.59 3.60 -10.32
N PRO A 238 -13.97 2.55 -9.57
CA PRO A 238 -13.34 2.24 -8.29
C PRO A 238 -11.82 2.08 -8.39
N HIS A 239 -11.35 1.36 -9.40
CA HIS A 239 -9.92 1.10 -9.58
C HIS A 239 -9.15 2.36 -9.97
N LEU A 240 -9.72 3.21 -10.84
CA LEU A 240 -9.12 4.49 -11.20
C LEU A 240 -9.00 5.42 -9.99
N LEU A 241 -10.01 5.47 -9.14
CA LEU A 241 -9.97 6.27 -7.91
C LEU A 241 -8.86 5.80 -6.96
N VAL A 242 -8.74 4.47 -6.75
CA VAL A 242 -7.66 3.90 -5.95
C VAL A 242 -6.30 4.20 -6.57
N LEU A 243 -6.14 4.02 -7.88
CA LEU A 243 -4.90 4.31 -8.58
C LEU A 243 -4.48 5.77 -8.45
N ILE A 244 -5.40 6.71 -8.66
CA ILE A 244 -5.12 8.15 -8.54
C ILE A 244 -4.69 8.48 -7.11
N ASN A 245 -5.46 8.03 -6.13
CA ASN A 245 -5.13 8.23 -4.71
C ASN A 245 -3.73 7.71 -4.40
N TYR A 246 -3.45 6.46 -4.76
CA TYR A 246 -2.18 5.83 -4.46
C TYR A 246 -1.00 6.49 -5.20
N SER A 247 -1.19 6.88 -6.47
CA SER A 247 -0.17 7.61 -7.23
C SER A 247 0.17 8.96 -6.62
N CYS A 248 -0.83 9.69 -6.13
CA CYS A 248 -0.61 10.96 -5.41
C CYS A 248 0.22 10.73 -4.12
N LEU A 249 -0.08 9.69 -3.36
CA LEU A 249 0.62 9.37 -2.11
C LEU A 249 2.08 8.96 -2.36
N ILE A 250 2.35 8.13 -3.36
CA ILE A 250 3.72 7.74 -3.71
C ILE A 250 4.51 8.93 -4.29
N THR A 251 3.88 9.78 -5.10
CA THR A 251 4.51 11.00 -5.60
C THR A 251 4.91 11.92 -4.43
N TYR A 252 4.04 12.04 -3.44
CA TYR A 252 4.34 12.75 -2.20
C TYR A 252 5.55 12.13 -1.48
N ASP A 253 5.55 10.81 -1.21
CA ASP A 253 6.65 10.13 -0.49
C ASP A 253 8.00 10.32 -1.19
N VAL A 254 8.04 10.16 -2.51
CA VAL A 254 9.26 10.35 -3.30
C VAL A 254 9.73 11.81 -3.34
N THR A 255 8.78 12.75 -3.40
CA THR A 255 9.10 14.19 -3.52
C THR A 255 9.58 14.75 -2.19
N ILE A 256 8.97 14.39 -1.08
CA ILE A 256 9.32 14.86 0.27
C ILE A 256 10.76 14.50 0.63
N VAL A 257 11.21 13.30 0.29
CA VAL A 257 12.58 12.86 0.56
C VAL A 257 13.62 13.75 -0.15
N LYS A 258 13.26 14.30 -1.33
CA LYS A 258 14.15 15.20 -2.10
C LYS A 258 14.08 16.65 -1.63
N LEU A 259 12.94 17.10 -1.08
CA LEU A 259 12.72 18.48 -0.62
C LEU A 259 12.97 18.65 0.88
N ASP A 260 13.68 17.71 1.51
CA ASP A 260 13.83 17.57 2.97
C ASP A 260 14.30 18.85 3.69
N SER A 261 15.06 19.73 3.04
CA SER A 261 15.59 20.96 3.63
C SER A 261 14.60 22.13 3.70
N ASP A 262 13.62 22.21 2.77
CA ASP A 262 12.82 23.41 2.57
C ASP A 262 11.36 23.27 3.03
N PHE A 263 10.93 22.07 3.41
CA PHE A 263 9.53 21.82 3.77
C PHE A 263 9.31 21.82 5.29
N PRO A 264 8.32 22.55 5.82
CA PRO A 264 8.08 22.67 7.26
C PRO A 264 7.88 21.28 7.92
N LYS A 265 8.58 21.01 9.02
CA LYS A 265 8.53 19.73 9.78
C LYS A 265 7.08 19.35 10.14
N MET A 266 6.26 20.31 10.58
CA MET A 266 4.84 20.11 10.92
C MET A 266 4.03 19.64 9.71
N ALA A 267 4.22 20.25 8.54
CA ALA A 267 3.49 19.86 7.35
C ALA A 267 3.86 18.43 6.90
N ARG A 268 5.14 18.07 6.93
CA ARG A 268 5.59 16.69 6.67
C ARG A 268 4.93 15.70 7.62
N PHE A 269 4.94 16.00 8.90
CA PHE A 269 4.35 15.15 9.93
C PHE A 269 2.87 14.90 9.65
N VAL A 270 2.08 15.96 9.48
CA VAL A 270 0.64 15.87 9.22
C VAL A 270 0.35 15.10 7.92
N MET A 271 1.06 15.42 6.84
CA MET A 271 0.85 14.74 5.54
C MET A 271 1.22 13.26 5.59
N THR A 272 2.29 12.91 6.32
CA THR A 272 2.64 11.49 6.51
C THR A 272 1.57 10.76 7.32
N LEU A 273 1.05 11.33 8.41
CA LEU A 273 -0.05 10.75 9.17
C LEU A 273 -1.31 10.57 8.30
N GLN A 274 -1.64 11.56 7.47
CA GLN A 274 -2.77 11.45 6.53
C GLN A 274 -2.57 10.31 5.54
N MET A 275 -1.37 10.17 4.97
CA MET A 275 -1.05 9.07 4.06
C MET A 275 -1.26 7.71 4.70
N LEU A 276 -0.81 7.54 5.95
CA LEU A 276 -0.96 6.30 6.70
C LEU A 276 -2.43 5.92 6.96
N VAL A 277 -3.31 6.91 7.11
CA VAL A 277 -4.75 6.71 7.34
C VAL A 277 -5.51 6.53 6.04
N TYR A 278 -5.30 7.42 5.05
CA TYR A 278 -6.11 7.44 3.83
C TYR A 278 -5.92 6.19 2.97
N ASN A 279 -4.67 5.76 2.74
CA ASN A 279 -4.43 4.64 1.84
C ASN A 279 -5.14 3.35 2.29
N PRO A 280 -4.95 2.84 3.52
CA PRO A 280 -5.56 1.59 3.93
C PRO A 280 -7.07 1.68 4.18
N LEU A 281 -7.65 2.88 4.37
CA LEU A 281 -9.11 3.06 4.53
C LEU A 281 -9.81 3.32 3.19
N PHE A 282 -9.14 3.92 2.23
CA PHE A 282 -9.73 4.25 0.94
C PHE A 282 -10.12 2.99 0.16
N ASN A 283 -9.25 1.98 0.16
CA ASN A 283 -9.49 0.70 -0.51
C ASN A 283 -10.79 0.02 -0.02
N PRO A 284 -10.98 -0.31 1.27
CA PRO A 284 -12.19 -0.97 1.72
C PRO A 284 -13.45 -0.11 1.56
N ILE A 285 -13.36 1.21 1.68
CA ILE A 285 -14.49 2.12 1.47
C ILE A 285 -14.95 2.06 0.01
N ILE A 286 -14.01 2.20 -0.93
CA ILE A 286 -14.36 2.17 -2.35
C ILE A 286 -14.90 0.82 -2.76
N TYR A 287 -14.22 -0.28 -2.45
CA TYR A 287 -14.69 -1.61 -2.86
C TYR A 287 -15.96 -2.03 -2.13
N GLY A 288 -16.07 -1.71 -0.84
CA GLY A 288 -17.27 -2.00 -0.05
C GLY A 288 -18.52 -1.25 -0.52
N LEU A 289 -18.37 0.00 -0.98
CA LEU A 289 -19.51 0.82 -1.42
C LEU A 289 -19.84 0.68 -2.92
N LYS A 290 -18.83 0.51 -3.77
CA LYS A 290 -19.00 0.53 -5.24
C LYS A 290 -19.22 -0.86 -5.83
N MET A 291 -18.74 -1.92 -5.20
CA MET A 291 -18.97 -3.29 -5.66
C MET A 291 -20.29 -3.83 -5.13
N LYS A 292 -21.29 -3.92 -5.99
CA LYS A 292 -22.68 -4.26 -5.63
C LYS A 292 -22.81 -5.55 -4.82
N GLU A 293 -22.09 -6.60 -5.17
CA GLU A 293 -22.17 -7.88 -4.46
C GLU A 293 -21.54 -7.80 -3.06
N ILE A 294 -20.38 -7.16 -2.91
CA ILE A 294 -19.77 -6.91 -1.60
C ILE A 294 -20.72 -6.08 -0.73
N TYR A 295 -21.24 -4.97 -1.28
CA TYR A 295 -22.19 -4.10 -0.57
C TYR A 295 -23.44 -4.85 -0.10
N LYS A 296 -24.02 -5.72 -0.94
CA LYS A 296 -25.18 -6.54 -0.60
C LYS A 296 -24.91 -7.47 0.59
N HIS A 297 -23.74 -8.12 0.62
CA HIS A 297 -23.37 -8.99 1.73
C HIS A 297 -23.07 -8.20 3.01
N LEU A 298 -22.35 -7.07 2.91
CA LEU A 298 -22.11 -6.16 4.04
C LEU A 298 -23.45 -5.67 4.65
N ARG A 299 -24.39 -5.20 3.81
CA ARG A 299 -25.70 -4.77 4.27
C ARG A 299 -26.46 -5.87 5.01
N ARG A 300 -26.40 -7.11 4.52
CA ARG A 300 -27.03 -8.26 5.20
C ARG A 300 -26.39 -8.53 6.56
N LEU A 301 -25.07 -8.45 6.68
CA LEU A 301 -24.35 -8.59 7.93
C LEU A 301 -24.79 -7.53 8.95
N PHE A 302 -24.81 -6.26 8.56
CA PHE A 302 -25.22 -5.16 9.45
C PHE A 302 -26.70 -5.21 9.81
N CYS A 303 -27.60 -5.64 8.90
CA CYS A 303 -29.01 -5.83 9.22
C CYS A 303 -29.24 -7.00 10.20
N ARG A 304 -28.47 -8.10 10.11
CA ARG A 304 -28.54 -9.22 11.06
C ARG A 304 -28.07 -8.83 12.46
N ILE A 305 -27.01 -8.04 12.56
CA ILE A 305 -26.52 -7.53 13.85
C ILE A 305 -27.57 -6.66 14.51
N LYS A 306 -28.29 -5.83 13.74
CA LYS A 306 -29.33 -4.93 14.25
C LYS A 306 -30.63 -5.66 14.72
N VAL A 307 -30.86 -6.90 14.30
CA VAL A 307 -32.03 -7.71 14.68
C VAL A 307 -31.73 -8.59 15.92
N ASN A 308 -30.46 -8.91 16.15
CA ASN A 308 -30.00 -9.79 17.24
C ASN A 308 -29.39 -9.04 18.45
N GLY A 309 -29.29 -7.73 18.41
CA GLY A 309 -28.88 -6.84 19.52
C GLY A 309 -30.01 -5.89 19.90
#